data_9de62e2c446fe2a41c7d2cc2b96e0356
#
_entry.id   9de62e2c446fe2a41c7d2cc2b96e0356
#
_cell.length_a   1.000
_cell.length_b   1.000
_cell.length_c   1.000
_cell.angle_alpha   90.00
_cell.angle_beta   90.00
_cell.angle_gamma   90.00
#
_symmetry.space_group_name_H-M   'P 1'
#
loop_
_entity.id
_entity.type
_entity.pdbx_description
1 polymer ?
#
loop_
_entity_poly.entity_id
_entity_poly.type
_entity_poly.pdbx_seq_one_letter_code
_entity_poly.pdbx_strand_id
1 'polypeptide(L)'
;MKKILIRTATGLVYIALILIATLCGPYAFLSIFSIIAALGIAEMLKLCTKDEKPSVATTVIDILGGMAFFILSFSHYFPDFSVINPLWAGIGYILLRGIMQLYDKRRNAIRQLSASYMAMFLVVFPLSLLSKLYLEANGHTTLLACLIFIWMNDTGAFCVGSLIGRHRLFERISPKKSWEGFWGGLFFTIVAAVIIGTYFPAYFSEFDVIRWVGLAIVVSAFSTWGDLAESMVKRTAGVKDSGHLLPGHGGILDRIDSLLFVVPAVLIYINFVI
;
A
#
# COMPACT_ATOMS: atom_id res chain seq x y z
N MET A 1 24.25 13.27 -13.37
CA MET A 1 24.55 13.25 -11.93
C MET A 1 23.42 13.85 -11.08
N LYS A 2 22.97 15.10 -11.24
CA LYS A 2 21.87 15.70 -10.41
C LYS A 2 20.59 14.87 -10.32
N LYS A 3 20.10 14.28 -11.42
CA LYS A 3 18.86 13.46 -11.42
C LYS A 3 19.00 12.18 -10.58
N ILE A 4 20.15 11.52 -10.61
CA ILE A 4 20.42 10.31 -9.81
C ILE A 4 20.47 10.68 -8.33
N LEU A 5 21.19 11.76 -7.98
CA LEU A 5 21.30 12.23 -6.59
C LEU A 5 19.93 12.58 -5.99
N ILE A 6 19.07 13.28 -6.74
CA ILE A 6 17.70 13.61 -6.30
C ILE A 6 16.90 12.33 -6.08
N ARG A 7 16.98 11.36 -6.99
CA ARG A 7 16.28 10.07 -6.82
C ARG A 7 16.75 9.33 -5.58
N THR A 8 18.07 9.19 -5.39
CA THR A 8 18.60 8.51 -4.19
C THR A 8 18.17 9.22 -2.91
N ALA A 9 18.26 10.55 -2.87
CA ALA A 9 17.86 11.32 -1.69
C ALA A 9 16.36 11.17 -1.36
N THR A 10 15.47 11.29 -2.35
CA THR A 10 14.02 11.11 -2.13
C THR A 10 13.65 9.67 -1.74
N GLY A 11 14.34 8.66 -2.29
CA GLY A 11 14.16 7.27 -1.88
C GLY A 11 14.59 7.04 -0.44
N LEU A 12 15.74 7.58 -0.01
CA LEU A 12 16.20 7.48 1.37
C LEU A 12 15.25 8.19 2.35
N VAL A 13 14.74 9.37 2.00
CA VAL A 13 13.74 10.07 2.82
C VAL A 13 12.47 9.24 2.96
N TYR A 14 11.97 8.66 1.88
CA TYR A 14 10.79 7.78 1.93
C TYR A 14 11.02 6.57 2.84
N ILE A 15 12.14 5.85 2.67
CA ILE A 15 12.49 4.71 3.52
C ILE A 15 12.59 5.13 4.98
N ALA A 16 13.26 6.26 5.27
CA ALA A 16 13.37 6.78 6.62
C ALA A 16 12.00 7.10 7.23
N LEU A 17 11.08 7.72 6.48
CA LEU A 17 9.73 8.01 6.95
C LEU A 17 8.95 6.74 7.27
N ILE A 18 9.03 5.70 6.44
CA ILE A 18 8.35 4.42 6.70
C ILE A 18 8.96 3.71 7.92
N LEU A 19 10.28 3.72 8.08
CA LEU A 19 10.94 3.16 9.26
C LEU A 19 10.59 3.93 10.53
N ILE A 20 10.53 5.26 10.50
CA ILE A 20 10.06 6.09 11.61
C ILE A 20 8.62 5.74 11.96
N ALA A 21 7.73 5.64 10.97
CA ALA A 21 6.35 5.23 11.18
C ALA A 21 6.25 3.86 11.87
N THR A 22 7.11 2.91 11.49
CA THR A 22 7.07 1.54 12.00
C THR A 22 7.70 1.41 13.40
N LEU A 23 8.78 2.13 13.68
CA LEU A 23 9.63 1.90 14.85
C LEU A 23 9.48 2.95 15.97
N CYS A 24 8.99 4.17 15.66
CA CYS A 24 8.91 5.27 16.64
C CYS A 24 7.58 5.33 17.41
N GLY A 25 6.77 4.27 17.33
CA GLY A 25 5.57 4.11 18.14
C GLY A 25 4.26 4.52 17.42
N PRO A 26 3.11 4.27 18.08
CA PRO A 26 1.79 4.33 17.46
C PRO A 26 1.40 5.74 16.95
N TYR A 27 1.84 6.79 17.61
CA TYR A 27 1.55 8.16 17.16
C TYR A 27 2.32 8.55 15.89
N ALA A 28 3.58 8.09 15.75
CA ALA A 28 4.36 8.28 14.53
C ALA A 28 3.72 7.51 13.37
N PHE A 29 3.31 6.26 13.62
CA PHE A 29 2.56 5.45 12.68
C PHE A 29 1.28 6.16 12.21
N LEU A 30 0.42 6.56 13.16
CA LEU A 30 -0.85 7.24 12.86
C LEU A 30 -0.63 8.50 12.03
N SER A 31 0.31 9.35 12.43
CA SER A 31 0.56 10.64 11.75
C SER A 31 1.05 10.45 10.33
N ILE A 32 2.06 9.61 10.13
CA ILE A 32 2.68 9.40 8.81
C ILE A 32 1.71 8.68 7.87
N PHE A 33 1.05 7.60 8.31
CA PHE A 33 0.10 6.87 7.46
C PHE A 33 -1.20 7.64 7.21
N SER A 34 -1.63 8.56 8.09
CA SER A 34 -2.73 9.50 7.78
C SER A 34 -2.37 10.43 6.62
N ILE A 35 -1.14 10.95 6.58
CA ILE A 35 -0.67 11.78 5.47
C ILE A 35 -0.58 10.94 4.19
N ILE A 36 -0.05 9.72 4.26
CA ILE A 36 0.03 8.79 3.13
C ILE A 36 -1.37 8.48 2.59
N ALA A 37 -2.34 8.22 3.46
CA ALA A 37 -3.74 7.97 3.08
C ALA A 37 -4.34 9.19 2.35
N ALA A 38 -4.20 10.39 2.91
CA ALA A 38 -4.71 11.62 2.30
C ALA A 38 -4.11 11.86 0.88
N LEU A 39 -2.80 11.70 0.75
CA LEU A 39 -2.11 11.85 -0.52
C LEU A 39 -2.49 10.75 -1.52
N GLY A 40 -2.59 9.50 -1.06
CA GLY A 40 -3.02 8.36 -1.88
C GLY A 40 -4.44 8.52 -2.41
N ILE A 41 -5.39 9.01 -1.58
CA ILE A 41 -6.74 9.34 -2.01
C ILE A 41 -6.70 10.41 -3.11
N ALA A 42 -5.98 11.51 -2.88
CA ALA A 42 -5.88 12.61 -3.85
C ALA A 42 -5.29 12.15 -5.19
N GLU A 43 -4.26 11.29 -5.18
CA GLU A 43 -3.67 10.72 -6.40
C GLU A 43 -4.64 9.76 -7.09
N MET A 44 -5.32 8.87 -6.36
CA MET A 44 -6.29 7.93 -6.93
C MET A 44 -7.46 8.66 -7.59
N LEU A 45 -8.03 9.67 -6.92
CA LEU A 45 -9.07 10.51 -7.49
C LEU A 45 -8.61 11.16 -8.80
N LYS A 46 -7.40 11.73 -8.80
CA LYS A 46 -6.82 12.39 -9.97
C LYS A 46 -6.59 11.42 -11.14
N LEU A 47 -6.17 10.19 -10.86
CA LEU A 47 -6.00 9.13 -11.88
C LEU A 47 -7.34 8.73 -12.49
N CYS A 48 -8.36 8.48 -11.67
CA CYS A 48 -9.65 7.98 -12.14
C CYS A 48 -10.50 9.07 -12.82
N THR A 49 -10.29 10.34 -12.49
CA THR A 49 -11.10 11.47 -12.99
C THR A 49 -10.32 12.43 -13.90
N LYS A 50 -9.31 11.92 -14.62
CA LYS A 50 -8.40 12.74 -15.43
C LYS A 50 -9.13 13.67 -16.42
N ASP A 51 -10.22 13.18 -17.05
CA ASP A 51 -10.95 13.93 -18.07
C ASP A 51 -11.96 14.92 -17.50
N GLU A 52 -12.40 14.72 -16.27
CA GLU A 52 -13.35 15.58 -15.58
C GLU A 52 -13.03 15.60 -14.07
N LYS A 53 -12.26 16.61 -13.67
CA LYS A 53 -11.80 16.73 -12.27
C LYS A 53 -12.98 16.85 -11.30
N PRO A 54 -12.94 16.16 -10.14
CA PRO A 54 -13.95 16.29 -9.10
C PRO A 54 -14.00 17.72 -8.56
N SER A 55 -15.11 18.09 -7.92
CA SER A 55 -15.19 19.40 -7.24
C SER A 55 -14.19 19.45 -6.08
N VAL A 56 -13.78 20.65 -5.72
CA VAL A 56 -12.95 20.83 -4.53
C VAL A 56 -13.67 20.25 -3.30
N ALA A 57 -14.97 20.51 -3.15
CA ALA A 57 -15.78 19.97 -2.06
C ALA A 57 -15.79 18.44 -2.06
N THR A 58 -15.98 17.80 -3.21
CA THR A 58 -15.92 16.34 -3.35
C THR A 58 -14.55 15.79 -2.91
N THR A 59 -13.47 16.39 -3.44
CA THR A 59 -12.11 15.97 -3.10
C THR A 59 -11.82 16.11 -1.60
N VAL A 60 -12.22 17.22 -0.99
CA VAL A 60 -12.04 17.46 0.45
C VAL A 60 -12.81 16.42 1.27
N ILE A 61 -14.06 16.13 0.90
CA ILE A 61 -14.87 15.15 1.62
C ILE A 61 -14.30 13.72 1.45
N ASP A 62 -13.82 13.37 0.26
CA ASP A 62 -13.19 12.07 0.05
C ASP A 62 -11.91 11.91 0.90
N ILE A 63 -11.08 12.96 0.99
CA ILE A 63 -9.89 12.97 1.83
C ILE A 63 -10.27 12.91 3.33
N LEU A 64 -11.18 13.76 3.78
CA LEU A 64 -11.59 13.80 5.19
C LEU A 64 -12.30 12.51 5.60
N GLY A 65 -13.17 11.97 4.76
CA GLY A 65 -13.85 10.70 5.01
C GLY A 65 -12.89 9.52 5.08
N GLY A 66 -11.91 9.46 4.18
CA GLY A 66 -10.88 8.42 4.20
C GLY A 66 -9.95 8.55 5.41
N MET A 67 -9.52 9.77 5.75
CA MET A 67 -8.72 10.01 6.95
C MET A 67 -9.50 9.65 8.22
N ALA A 68 -10.77 10.04 8.31
CA ALA A 68 -11.62 9.70 9.46
C ALA A 68 -11.77 8.18 9.60
N PHE A 69 -12.00 7.47 8.50
CA PHE A 69 -12.08 6.01 8.52
C PHE A 69 -10.76 5.36 8.98
N PHE A 70 -9.62 5.83 8.48
CA PHE A 70 -8.30 5.35 8.88
C PHE A 70 -8.02 5.60 10.37
N ILE A 71 -8.26 6.83 10.85
CA ILE A 71 -8.03 7.22 12.25
C ILE A 71 -8.96 6.44 13.19
N LEU A 72 -10.23 6.27 12.83
CA LEU A 72 -11.17 5.48 13.63
C LEU A 72 -10.80 3.98 13.62
N SER A 73 -10.31 3.45 12.51
CA SER A 73 -9.80 2.08 12.46
C SER A 73 -8.60 1.89 13.36
N PHE A 74 -7.66 2.84 13.36
CA PHE A 74 -6.54 2.84 14.28
C PHE A 74 -7.02 2.92 15.73
N SER A 75 -7.90 3.87 16.08
CA SER A 75 -8.41 4.05 17.45
C SER A 75 -9.21 2.84 17.94
N HIS A 76 -9.87 2.10 17.06
CA HIS A 76 -10.62 0.89 17.40
C HIS A 76 -9.71 -0.21 17.98
N TYR A 77 -8.48 -0.33 17.48
CA TYR A 77 -7.49 -1.30 17.97
C TYR A 77 -6.60 -0.74 19.09
N PHE A 78 -6.71 0.56 19.40
CA PHE A 78 -5.94 1.18 20.45
C PHE A 78 -6.74 1.18 21.78
N PRO A 79 -6.27 0.52 22.86
CA PRO A 79 -7.08 0.20 24.03
C PRO A 79 -7.77 1.40 24.69
N ASP A 80 -7.13 2.58 24.66
CA ASP A 80 -7.59 3.78 25.37
C ASP A 80 -8.55 4.67 24.56
N PHE A 81 -8.82 4.37 23.28
CA PHE A 81 -9.50 5.29 22.35
C PHE A 81 -10.70 4.70 21.60
N SER A 82 -11.20 3.53 21.98
CA SER A 82 -12.32 2.88 21.27
C SER A 82 -13.65 3.64 21.44
N VAL A 83 -13.89 4.65 20.62
CA VAL A 83 -15.09 5.48 20.69
C VAL A 83 -16.18 5.04 19.70
N ILE A 84 -15.82 4.71 18.47
CA ILE A 84 -16.77 4.38 17.39
C ILE A 84 -16.23 3.23 16.55
N ASN A 85 -17.08 2.25 16.23
CA ASN A 85 -16.72 1.22 15.27
C ASN A 85 -16.51 1.85 13.88
N PRO A 86 -15.33 1.68 13.24
CA PRO A 86 -15.01 2.29 11.95
C PRO A 86 -15.98 1.89 10.84
N LEU A 87 -16.66 0.76 10.96
CA LEU A 87 -17.69 0.33 10.00
C LEU A 87 -18.78 1.39 9.82
N TRP A 88 -19.23 2.01 10.92
CA TRP A 88 -20.27 3.07 10.85
C TRP A 88 -19.77 4.32 10.14
N ALA A 89 -18.51 4.69 10.34
CA ALA A 89 -17.90 5.79 9.59
C ALA A 89 -17.82 5.49 8.09
N GLY A 90 -17.44 4.27 7.73
CA GLY A 90 -17.42 3.82 6.34
C GLY A 90 -18.81 3.85 5.69
N ILE A 91 -19.81 3.32 6.37
CA ILE A 91 -21.21 3.35 5.89
C ILE A 91 -21.69 4.81 5.76
N GLY A 92 -21.46 5.63 6.79
CA GLY A 92 -21.81 7.07 6.76
C GLY A 92 -21.15 7.80 5.60
N TYR A 93 -19.88 7.55 5.33
CA TYR A 93 -19.17 8.09 4.17
C TYR A 93 -19.82 7.66 2.84
N ILE A 94 -20.10 6.37 2.66
CA ILE A 94 -20.73 5.85 1.44
C ILE A 94 -22.08 6.53 1.19
N LEU A 95 -22.92 6.63 2.21
CA LEU A 95 -24.23 7.28 2.12
C LEU A 95 -24.11 8.77 1.81
N LEU A 96 -23.25 9.49 2.55
CA LEU A 96 -23.02 10.93 2.34
C LEU A 96 -22.51 11.19 0.92
N ARG A 97 -21.53 10.39 0.47
CA ARG A 97 -20.94 10.55 -0.85
C ARG A 97 -21.94 10.26 -1.97
N GLY A 98 -22.80 9.26 -1.78
CA GLY A 98 -23.89 8.94 -2.71
C GLY A 98 -24.91 10.11 -2.79
N ILE A 99 -25.36 10.63 -1.64
CA ILE A 99 -26.28 11.77 -1.58
C ILE A 99 -25.66 13.00 -2.27
N MET A 100 -24.41 13.33 -1.98
CA MET A 100 -23.73 14.47 -2.63
C MET A 100 -23.67 14.34 -4.14
N GLN A 101 -23.51 13.13 -4.64
CA GLN A 101 -23.45 12.90 -6.08
C GLN A 101 -24.79 13.21 -6.79
N LEU A 102 -25.92 13.10 -6.10
CA LEU A 102 -27.22 13.49 -6.66
C LEU A 102 -27.32 15.00 -6.95
N TYR A 103 -26.58 15.80 -6.19
CA TYR A 103 -26.55 17.27 -6.37
C TYR A 103 -25.40 17.75 -7.27
N ASP A 104 -24.47 16.86 -7.63
CA ASP A 104 -23.37 17.20 -8.56
C ASP A 104 -23.87 17.15 -10.01
N LYS A 105 -23.94 18.33 -10.66
CA LYS A 105 -24.42 18.48 -12.05
C LYS A 105 -23.43 18.05 -13.12
N ARG A 106 -22.32 17.40 -12.76
CA ARG A 106 -21.30 16.96 -13.70
C ARG A 106 -21.77 15.77 -14.54
N ARG A 107 -21.26 15.69 -15.77
CA ARG A 107 -21.74 14.73 -16.78
C ARG A 107 -21.52 13.27 -16.39
N ASN A 108 -20.45 12.96 -15.67
CA ASN A 108 -20.06 11.57 -15.39
C ASN A 108 -20.15 11.22 -13.90
N ALA A 109 -21.38 11.25 -13.37
CA ALA A 109 -21.66 10.94 -11.96
C ALA A 109 -21.12 9.57 -11.52
N ILE A 110 -21.31 8.53 -12.35
CA ILE A 110 -20.84 7.17 -12.06
C ILE A 110 -19.32 7.14 -11.93
N ARG A 111 -18.60 7.76 -12.86
CA ARG A 111 -17.13 7.80 -12.84
C ARG A 111 -16.59 8.49 -11.60
N GLN A 112 -17.22 9.60 -11.20
CA GLN A 112 -16.84 10.35 -10.00
C GLN A 112 -17.07 9.53 -8.72
N LEU A 113 -18.24 8.92 -8.60
CA LEU A 113 -18.58 8.07 -7.47
C LEU A 113 -17.68 6.83 -7.41
N SER A 114 -17.45 6.18 -8.54
CA SER A 114 -16.54 5.04 -8.63
C SER A 114 -15.11 5.43 -8.23
N ALA A 115 -14.63 6.60 -8.62
CA ALA A 115 -13.30 7.08 -8.22
C ALA A 115 -13.17 7.24 -6.71
N SER A 116 -14.20 7.82 -6.06
CA SER A 116 -14.25 7.98 -4.60
C SER A 116 -14.26 6.62 -3.89
N TYR A 117 -15.09 5.68 -4.36
CA TYR A 117 -15.16 4.34 -3.77
C TYR A 117 -13.91 3.51 -4.04
N MET A 118 -13.29 3.64 -5.23
CA MET A 118 -11.99 3.02 -5.50
C MET A 118 -10.89 3.54 -4.58
N ALA A 119 -10.83 4.86 -4.34
CA ALA A 119 -9.87 5.43 -3.40
C ALA A 119 -10.09 4.87 -1.99
N MET A 120 -11.36 4.77 -1.55
CA MET A 120 -11.69 4.21 -0.25
C MET A 120 -11.31 2.73 -0.14
N PHE A 121 -11.65 1.94 -1.16
CA PHE A 121 -11.48 0.48 -1.12
C PHE A 121 -10.04 0.03 -1.41
N LEU A 122 -9.37 0.65 -2.38
CA LEU A 122 -8.03 0.24 -2.78
C LEU A 122 -6.90 0.92 -1.99
N VAL A 123 -7.16 2.08 -1.37
CA VAL A 123 -6.13 2.81 -0.61
C VAL A 123 -6.43 2.80 0.88
N VAL A 124 -7.60 3.34 1.28
CA VAL A 124 -7.88 3.56 2.71
C VAL A 124 -8.12 2.26 3.44
N PHE A 125 -8.90 1.36 2.87
CA PHE A 125 -9.22 0.07 3.52
C PHE A 125 -7.96 -0.77 3.80
N PRO A 126 -7.02 -1.00 2.85
CA PRO A 126 -5.78 -1.71 3.15
C PRO A 126 -4.90 -1.00 4.18
N LEU A 127 -4.80 0.35 4.13
CA LEU A 127 -4.08 1.11 5.15
C LEU A 127 -4.75 1.00 6.53
N SER A 128 -6.08 0.91 6.59
CA SER A 128 -6.80 0.69 7.84
C SER A 128 -6.53 -0.71 8.41
N LEU A 129 -6.43 -1.71 7.55
CA LEU A 129 -5.99 -3.05 7.94
C LEU A 129 -4.53 -3.07 8.41
N LEU A 130 -3.68 -2.18 7.87
CA LEU A 130 -2.31 -2.01 8.37
C LEU A 130 -2.29 -1.55 9.83
N SER A 131 -3.26 -0.73 10.26
CA SER A 131 -3.41 -0.35 11.67
C SER A 131 -3.68 -1.57 12.56
N LYS A 132 -4.51 -2.50 12.11
CA LYS A 132 -4.74 -3.77 12.81
C LYS A 132 -3.44 -4.57 12.93
N LEU A 133 -2.75 -4.79 11.82
CA LEU A 133 -1.47 -5.52 11.82
C LEU A 133 -0.44 -4.89 12.76
N TYR A 134 -0.33 -3.56 12.74
CA TYR A 134 0.66 -2.82 13.53
C TYR A 134 0.39 -2.88 15.04
N LEU A 135 -0.89 -2.84 15.46
CA LEU A 135 -1.30 -2.80 16.86
C LEU A 135 -1.48 -4.18 17.50
N GLU A 136 -1.39 -5.26 16.73
CA GLU A 136 -1.32 -6.62 17.29
C GLU A 136 0.00 -6.83 18.06
N ALA A 137 0.05 -7.87 18.89
CA ALA A 137 1.27 -8.23 19.60
C ALA A 137 2.43 -8.40 18.62
N ASN A 138 3.54 -7.71 18.87
CA ASN A 138 4.72 -7.66 17.98
C ASN A 138 4.41 -7.23 16.53
N GLY A 139 3.28 -6.55 16.28
CA GLY A 139 2.86 -6.12 14.97
C GLY A 139 3.85 -5.20 14.25
N HIS A 140 4.59 -4.38 15.01
CA HIS A 140 5.64 -3.51 14.46
C HIS A 140 6.81 -4.31 13.87
N THR A 141 7.21 -5.43 14.46
CA THR A 141 8.26 -6.32 13.91
C THR A 141 7.74 -7.12 12.71
N THR A 142 6.50 -7.59 12.77
CA THR A 142 5.85 -8.25 11.63
C THR A 142 5.73 -7.30 10.44
N LEU A 143 5.32 -6.05 10.67
CA LEU A 143 5.28 -5.03 9.62
C LEU A 143 6.68 -4.74 9.05
N LEU A 144 7.70 -4.63 9.93
CA LEU A 144 9.08 -4.44 9.47
C LEU A 144 9.56 -5.61 8.60
N ALA A 145 9.25 -6.86 8.98
CA ALA A 145 9.55 -8.02 8.17
C ALA A 145 8.84 -7.97 6.80
N CYS A 146 7.56 -7.60 6.77
CA CYS A 146 6.81 -7.43 5.52
C CYS A 146 7.47 -6.38 4.60
N LEU A 147 7.92 -5.25 5.15
CA LEU A 147 8.64 -4.23 4.39
C LEU A 147 9.97 -4.76 3.82
N ILE A 148 10.75 -5.48 4.64
CA ILE A 148 11.97 -6.13 4.19
C ILE A 148 11.66 -7.12 3.05
N PHE A 149 10.62 -7.92 3.19
CA PHE A 149 10.21 -8.90 2.18
C PHE A 149 9.79 -8.23 0.87
N ILE A 150 9.04 -7.12 0.91
CA ILE A 150 8.69 -6.33 -0.28
C ILE A 150 9.97 -5.82 -0.97
N TRP A 151 10.89 -5.21 -0.24
CA TRP A 151 12.14 -4.69 -0.80
C TRP A 151 13.05 -5.77 -1.35
N MET A 152 13.12 -6.93 -0.70
CA MET A 152 13.86 -8.10 -1.18
C MET A 152 13.24 -8.69 -2.44
N ASN A 153 11.89 -8.76 -2.49
CA ASN A 153 11.17 -9.19 -3.68
C ASN A 153 11.46 -8.28 -4.88
N ASP A 154 11.36 -6.97 -4.70
CA ASP A 154 11.59 -6.00 -5.78
C ASP A 154 13.04 -6.03 -6.27
N THR A 155 14.00 -6.11 -5.34
CA THR A 155 15.42 -6.20 -5.66
C THR A 155 15.73 -7.49 -6.38
N GLY A 156 15.27 -8.64 -5.88
CA GLY A 156 15.47 -9.95 -6.49
C GLY A 156 14.82 -10.05 -7.87
N ALA A 157 13.58 -9.54 -7.99
CA ALA A 157 12.86 -9.50 -9.26
C ALA A 157 13.58 -8.63 -10.30
N PHE A 158 14.12 -7.49 -9.89
CA PHE A 158 14.91 -6.64 -10.76
C PHE A 158 16.23 -7.29 -11.16
N CYS A 159 16.99 -7.83 -10.22
CA CYS A 159 18.30 -8.47 -10.51
C CYS A 159 18.15 -9.65 -11.46
N VAL A 160 17.27 -10.60 -11.12
CA VAL A 160 17.09 -11.82 -11.94
C VAL A 160 16.39 -11.47 -13.27
N GLY A 161 15.33 -10.65 -13.21
CA GLY A 161 14.56 -10.27 -14.41
C GLY A 161 15.39 -9.48 -15.42
N SER A 162 16.35 -8.64 -14.98
CA SER A 162 17.23 -7.90 -15.87
C SER A 162 18.31 -8.74 -16.51
N LEU A 163 18.76 -9.81 -15.84
CA LEU A 163 19.84 -10.69 -16.33
C LEU A 163 19.32 -11.79 -17.25
N ILE A 164 18.24 -12.46 -16.87
CA ILE A 164 17.77 -13.67 -17.56
C ILE A 164 16.28 -13.62 -17.95
N GLY A 165 15.57 -12.52 -17.73
CA GLY A 165 14.15 -12.38 -18.00
C GLY A 165 13.81 -12.49 -19.49
N ARG A 166 13.14 -13.56 -19.88
CA ARG A 166 12.73 -13.85 -21.27
C ARG A 166 11.21 -13.90 -21.43
N HIS A 167 10.51 -14.52 -20.48
CA HIS A 167 9.06 -14.71 -20.53
C HIS A 167 8.35 -13.57 -19.81
N ARG A 168 7.58 -12.76 -20.55
CA ARG A 168 6.87 -11.61 -19.97
C ARG A 168 5.74 -12.06 -19.05
N LEU A 169 5.62 -11.43 -17.87
CA LEU A 169 4.58 -11.73 -16.89
C LEU A 169 3.23 -11.14 -17.33
N PHE A 170 3.20 -9.83 -17.65
CA PHE A 170 2.03 -9.10 -18.15
C PHE A 170 2.45 -8.01 -19.14
N GLU A 171 2.58 -8.36 -20.40
CA GLU A 171 3.12 -7.48 -21.44
C GLU A 171 2.29 -6.19 -21.61
N ARG A 172 0.96 -6.30 -21.58
CA ARG A 172 0.04 -5.17 -21.75
C ARG A 172 0.15 -4.12 -20.64
N ILE A 173 0.42 -4.52 -19.39
CA ILE A 173 0.40 -3.66 -18.20
C ILE A 173 1.82 -3.22 -17.85
N SER A 174 2.73 -4.18 -17.75
CA SER A 174 4.13 -3.98 -17.37
C SER A 174 5.07 -4.81 -18.23
N PRO A 175 5.48 -4.31 -19.41
CA PRO A 175 6.27 -5.08 -20.38
C PRO A 175 7.68 -5.44 -19.91
N LYS A 176 8.13 -4.89 -18.79
CA LYS A 176 9.46 -5.17 -18.21
C LYS A 176 9.45 -6.30 -17.20
N LYS A 177 8.29 -6.65 -16.62
CA LYS A 177 8.18 -7.76 -15.67
C LYS A 177 8.23 -9.10 -16.37
N SER A 178 8.99 -10.05 -15.83
CA SER A 178 9.16 -11.40 -16.35
C SER A 178 8.86 -12.46 -15.29
N TRP A 179 8.53 -13.66 -15.71
CA TRP A 179 8.36 -14.81 -14.81
C TRP A 179 9.65 -15.18 -14.09
N GLU A 180 10.78 -15.09 -14.76
CA GLU A 180 12.09 -15.34 -14.14
C GLU A 180 12.37 -14.32 -13.05
N GLY A 181 11.99 -13.05 -13.29
CA GLY A 181 12.06 -12.01 -12.25
C GLY A 181 11.15 -12.33 -11.06
N PHE A 182 9.93 -12.78 -11.29
CA PHE A 182 9.00 -13.18 -10.21
C PHE A 182 9.62 -14.29 -9.33
N TRP A 183 10.14 -15.36 -9.93
CA TRP A 183 10.77 -16.44 -9.18
C TRP A 183 12.06 -15.98 -8.49
N GLY A 184 12.81 -15.06 -9.10
CA GLY A 184 13.96 -14.42 -8.47
C GLY A 184 13.58 -13.63 -7.23
N GLY A 185 12.55 -12.81 -7.31
CA GLY A 185 11.99 -12.07 -6.17
C GLY A 185 11.59 -13.01 -5.04
N LEU A 186 10.82 -14.05 -5.36
CA LEU A 186 10.39 -15.06 -4.38
C LEU A 186 11.58 -15.72 -3.70
N PHE A 187 12.60 -16.13 -4.45
CA PHE A 187 13.81 -16.73 -3.89
C PHE A 187 14.50 -15.82 -2.89
N PHE A 188 14.75 -14.55 -3.24
CA PHE A 188 15.40 -13.60 -2.34
C PHE A 188 14.56 -13.33 -1.10
N THR A 189 13.24 -13.29 -1.23
CA THR A 189 12.33 -13.10 -0.10
C THR A 189 12.35 -14.30 0.86
N ILE A 190 12.37 -15.53 0.34
CA ILE A 190 12.50 -16.74 1.17
C ILE A 190 13.85 -16.76 1.90
N VAL A 191 14.95 -16.40 1.21
CA VAL A 191 16.27 -16.29 1.87
C VAL A 191 16.21 -15.28 3.02
N ALA A 192 15.59 -14.13 2.82
CA ALA A 192 15.42 -13.12 3.89
C ALA A 192 14.61 -13.68 5.08
N ALA A 193 13.55 -14.44 4.81
CA ALA A 193 12.72 -15.05 5.85
C ALA A 193 13.51 -16.09 6.67
N VAL A 194 14.30 -16.93 6.02
CA VAL A 194 15.18 -17.90 6.69
C VAL A 194 16.22 -17.18 7.55
N ILE A 195 16.82 -16.09 7.04
CA ILE A 195 17.78 -15.28 7.80
C ILE A 195 17.09 -14.67 9.03
N ILE A 196 15.92 -14.05 8.88
CA ILE A 196 15.16 -13.45 9.97
C ILE A 196 14.84 -14.51 11.04
N GLY A 197 14.24 -15.63 10.67
CA GLY A 197 13.81 -16.65 11.62
C GLY A 197 14.96 -17.42 12.29
N THR A 198 16.14 -17.51 11.62
CA THR A 198 17.28 -18.29 12.16
C THR A 198 18.24 -17.41 12.99
N TYR A 199 18.57 -16.22 12.49
CA TYR A 199 19.62 -15.37 13.11
C TYR A 199 19.09 -14.25 13.99
N PHE A 200 17.80 -13.90 13.86
CA PHE A 200 17.17 -12.82 14.62
C PHE A 200 15.92 -13.25 15.39
N PRO A 201 15.82 -14.49 15.95
CA PRO A 201 14.61 -14.97 16.60
C PRO A 201 14.24 -14.18 17.84
N ALA A 202 15.20 -13.54 18.51
CA ALA A 202 14.93 -12.71 19.68
C ALA A 202 14.17 -11.42 19.34
N TYR A 203 14.36 -10.87 18.14
CA TYR A 203 13.70 -9.65 17.69
C TYR A 203 12.42 -9.96 16.89
N PHE A 204 12.46 -10.99 16.05
CA PHE A 204 11.33 -11.48 15.25
C PHE A 204 10.75 -12.76 15.88
N SER A 205 10.28 -12.63 17.13
CA SER A 205 9.85 -13.76 17.96
C SER A 205 8.45 -14.28 17.63
N GLU A 206 7.72 -13.63 16.72
CA GLU A 206 6.32 -13.92 16.43
C GLU A 206 6.10 -15.29 15.77
N PHE A 207 7.00 -15.68 14.90
CA PHE A 207 6.86 -16.90 14.12
C PHE A 207 8.13 -17.73 14.09
N ASP A 208 7.97 -19.05 13.94
CA ASP A 208 9.05 -19.95 13.60
C ASP A 208 9.50 -19.76 12.12
N VAL A 209 10.64 -20.37 11.77
CA VAL A 209 11.22 -20.22 10.42
C VAL A 209 10.24 -20.65 9.31
N ILE A 210 9.44 -21.69 9.55
CA ILE A 210 8.50 -22.23 8.55
C ILE A 210 7.38 -21.22 8.29
N ARG A 211 6.84 -20.62 9.34
CA ARG A 211 5.80 -19.58 9.25
C ARG A 211 6.33 -18.29 8.63
N TRP A 212 7.57 -17.89 8.94
CA TRP A 212 8.24 -16.78 8.25
C TRP A 212 8.39 -17.03 6.76
N VAL A 213 8.77 -18.25 6.35
CA VAL A 213 8.87 -18.64 4.92
C VAL A 213 7.47 -18.60 4.26
N GLY A 214 6.44 -19.12 4.93
CA GLY A 214 5.07 -19.02 4.44
C GLY A 214 4.62 -17.57 4.23
N LEU A 215 4.90 -16.71 5.22
CA LEU A 215 4.62 -15.27 5.11
C LEU A 215 5.39 -14.62 3.94
N ALA A 216 6.66 -14.98 3.75
CA ALA A 216 7.48 -14.48 2.65
C ALA A 216 6.92 -14.85 1.27
N ILE A 217 6.37 -16.06 1.12
CA ILE A 217 5.71 -16.49 -0.11
C ILE A 217 4.46 -15.63 -0.38
N VAL A 218 3.64 -15.41 0.65
CA VAL A 218 2.45 -14.55 0.55
C VAL A 218 2.85 -13.13 0.18
N VAL A 219 3.82 -12.53 0.89
CA VAL A 219 4.29 -11.17 0.61
C VAL A 219 4.85 -11.04 -0.80
N SER A 220 5.69 -11.97 -1.25
CA SER A 220 6.26 -11.95 -2.61
C SER A 220 5.18 -12.01 -3.70
N ALA A 221 4.22 -12.92 -3.55
CA ALA A 221 3.11 -13.04 -4.49
C ALA A 221 2.28 -11.74 -4.54
N PHE A 222 1.77 -11.27 -3.40
CA PHE A 222 0.87 -10.13 -3.34
C PHE A 222 1.56 -8.78 -3.57
N SER A 223 2.86 -8.64 -3.30
CA SER A 223 3.67 -7.50 -3.72
C SER A 223 3.69 -7.37 -5.24
N THR A 224 3.97 -8.46 -5.94
CA THR A 224 4.00 -8.47 -7.42
C THR A 224 2.63 -8.16 -8.02
N TRP A 225 1.55 -8.72 -7.47
CA TRP A 225 0.18 -8.47 -7.96
C TRP A 225 -0.30 -7.07 -7.61
N GLY A 226 0.10 -6.50 -6.48
CA GLY A 226 -0.22 -5.13 -6.07
C GLY A 226 0.33 -4.08 -7.03
N ASP A 227 1.64 -4.16 -7.35
CA ASP A 227 2.26 -3.28 -8.35
C ASP A 227 1.61 -3.46 -9.75
N LEU A 228 1.25 -4.70 -10.14
CA LEU A 228 0.54 -4.92 -11.39
C LEU A 228 -0.86 -4.30 -11.38
N ALA A 229 -1.60 -4.39 -10.27
CA ALA A 229 -2.93 -3.81 -10.14
C ALA A 229 -2.88 -2.28 -10.24
N GLU A 230 -1.93 -1.64 -9.53
CA GLU A 230 -1.72 -0.20 -9.61
C GLU A 230 -1.25 0.21 -11.03
N SER A 231 -0.34 -0.55 -11.62
CA SER A 231 0.08 -0.34 -13.00
C SER A 231 -1.08 -0.42 -13.99
N MET A 232 -2.04 -1.33 -13.79
CA MET A 232 -3.26 -1.43 -14.61
C MET A 232 -4.08 -0.13 -14.51
N VAL A 233 -4.30 0.39 -13.32
CA VAL A 233 -5.02 1.67 -13.11
C VAL A 233 -4.30 2.80 -13.84
N LYS A 234 -2.99 2.92 -13.71
CA LYS A 234 -2.17 3.94 -14.41
C LYS A 234 -2.29 3.83 -15.92
N ARG A 235 -2.21 2.62 -16.49
CA ARG A 235 -2.35 2.42 -17.95
C ARG A 235 -3.75 2.76 -18.45
N THR A 236 -4.78 2.43 -17.68
CA THR A 236 -6.17 2.81 -18.01
C THR A 236 -6.34 4.34 -17.99
N ALA A 237 -5.69 5.04 -17.08
CA ALA A 237 -5.64 6.51 -17.07
C ALA A 237 -4.69 7.11 -18.13
N GLY A 238 -3.99 6.30 -18.93
CA GLY A 238 -3.05 6.75 -19.96
C GLY A 238 -1.81 7.45 -19.39
N VAL A 239 -1.40 7.09 -18.19
CA VAL A 239 -0.20 7.63 -17.53
C VAL A 239 0.78 6.51 -17.13
N LYS A 240 1.99 6.89 -16.75
CA LYS A 240 3.00 5.96 -16.27
C LYS A 240 3.15 6.03 -14.75
N ASP A 241 3.16 7.21 -14.20
CA ASP A 241 3.37 7.46 -12.78
C ASP A 241 2.07 8.02 -12.18
N SER A 242 1.73 7.67 -10.93
CA SER A 242 0.49 8.09 -10.26
C SER A 242 0.46 9.58 -9.97
N GLY A 243 1.63 10.17 -9.75
CA GLY A 243 1.79 11.58 -9.41
C GLY A 243 3.22 12.07 -9.62
N HIS A 244 3.50 13.27 -9.11
CA HIS A 244 4.82 13.92 -9.18
C HIS A 244 5.27 14.42 -7.81
N LEU A 245 4.69 13.90 -6.73
CA LEU A 245 4.96 14.37 -5.36
C LEU A 245 6.42 14.11 -4.96
N LEU A 246 6.95 12.94 -5.35
CA LEU A 246 8.33 12.57 -5.06
C LEU A 246 9.20 12.78 -6.29
N PRO A 247 10.07 13.81 -6.32
CA PRO A 247 10.90 14.11 -7.48
C PRO A 247 11.75 12.91 -7.93
N GLY A 248 11.50 12.44 -9.15
CA GLY A 248 12.17 11.26 -9.73
C GLY A 248 11.67 9.89 -9.27
N HIS A 249 10.68 9.84 -8.36
CA HIS A 249 10.07 8.61 -7.85
C HIS A 249 8.55 8.48 -8.10
N GLY A 250 7.92 9.45 -8.76
CA GLY A 250 6.49 9.39 -9.05
C GLY A 250 5.61 9.91 -7.91
N GLY A 251 4.46 9.31 -7.74
CA GLY A 251 3.51 9.61 -6.68
C GLY A 251 3.71 8.78 -5.41
N ILE A 252 2.83 9.01 -4.43
CA ILE A 252 2.78 8.24 -3.20
C ILE A 252 2.20 6.83 -3.45
N LEU A 253 1.23 6.69 -4.36
CA LEU A 253 0.67 5.40 -4.74
C LEU A 253 1.73 4.49 -5.34
N ASP A 254 2.63 5.03 -6.20
CA ASP A 254 3.77 4.29 -6.76
C ASP A 254 4.74 3.74 -5.69
N ARG A 255 4.60 4.14 -4.42
CA ARG A 255 5.45 3.73 -3.31
C ARG A 255 4.79 2.75 -2.35
N ILE A 256 3.48 2.72 -2.33
CA ILE A 256 2.71 1.85 -1.42
C ILE A 256 1.89 0.79 -2.16
N ASP A 257 1.96 0.75 -3.48
CA ASP A 257 1.21 -0.16 -4.37
C ASP A 257 1.27 -1.63 -3.92
N SER A 258 2.48 -2.13 -3.68
CA SER A 258 2.72 -3.46 -3.14
C SER A 258 2.13 -3.63 -1.75
N LEU A 259 2.30 -2.64 -0.87
CA LEU A 259 1.83 -2.69 0.51
C LEU A 259 0.30 -2.81 0.59
N LEU A 260 -0.43 -2.13 -0.30
CA LEU A 260 -1.90 -2.16 -0.33
C LEU A 260 -2.47 -3.56 -0.59
N PHE A 261 -1.76 -4.42 -1.29
CA PHE A 261 -2.17 -5.82 -1.52
C PHE A 261 -1.57 -6.78 -0.50
N VAL A 262 -0.35 -6.52 -0.06
CA VAL A 262 0.35 -7.34 0.92
C VAL A 262 -0.38 -7.36 2.26
N VAL A 263 -0.82 -6.19 2.76
CA VAL A 263 -1.42 -6.09 4.11
C VAL A 263 -2.67 -6.97 4.28
N PRO A 264 -3.69 -6.90 3.40
CA PRO A 264 -4.84 -7.80 3.50
C PRO A 264 -4.44 -9.28 3.42
N ALA A 265 -3.50 -9.64 2.53
CA ALA A 265 -3.05 -11.01 2.35
C ALA A 265 -2.30 -11.53 3.58
N VAL A 266 -1.46 -10.71 4.19
CA VAL A 266 -0.74 -11.04 5.44
C VAL A 266 -1.72 -11.28 6.58
N LEU A 267 -2.72 -10.43 6.74
CA LEU A 267 -3.76 -10.63 7.78
C LEU A 267 -4.57 -11.91 7.53
N ILE A 268 -4.89 -12.23 6.29
CA ILE A 268 -5.51 -13.50 5.93
C ILE A 268 -4.59 -14.66 6.34
N TYR A 269 -3.31 -14.61 5.96
CA TYR A 269 -2.34 -15.64 6.33
C TYR A 269 -2.24 -15.84 7.84
N ILE A 270 -2.10 -14.75 8.60
CA ILE A 270 -2.01 -14.80 10.07
C ILE A 270 -3.30 -15.41 10.66
N ASN A 271 -4.48 -15.01 10.21
CA ASN A 271 -5.73 -15.50 10.80
C ASN A 271 -6.10 -16.94 10.43
N PHE A 272 -5.59 -17.49 9.31
CA PHE A 272 -5.96 -18.84 8.85
C PHE A 272 -4.87 -19.89 9.00
N VAL A 273 -3.62 -19.49 9.16
CA VAL A 273 -2.46 -20.41 9.18
C VAL A 273 -1.74 -20.37 10.53
N ILE A 274 -1.92 -19.32 11.30
CA ILE A 274 -1.28 -19.09 12.59
C ILE A 274 -2.33 -18.97 13.69
#